data_eec2c2bfa468e79a033a9d0c694cf719
#
_entry.id   eec2c2bfa468e79a033a9d0c694cf719
#
_cell.length_a   1.000
_cell.length_b   1.000
_cell.length_c   1.000
_cell.angle_alpha   90.00
_cell.angle_beta   90.00
_cell.angle_gamma   90.00
#
_symmetry.space_group_name_H-M   'P 1'
#
loop_
_entity.id
_entity.type
_entity.pdbx_description
1 polymer ?
#
loop_
_entity_poly.entity_id
_entity_poly.type
_entity_poly.pdbx_seq_one_letter_code
_entity_poly.pdbx_strand_id
1 'polypeptide(L)'
;AETIHAANRGENITVFFVNNAIYGMTGGQMAPTTMIGQRSATTPGGRVEDLHGNPIRMAEMLATLPAPTYIERVAIGHSKHIMKARKAIKKALQIQKEGKGYSFVEIVSACPTGWKMDPVHARDWLVDDMLKVFPLGVFKDESDIRDEGDWDRHYEDFDTAKVNSYLDRMKSAVGEIEPKELPFDLNCKFAGFGGQGILTLGLFLSQIGMKAGQNV
;
A
#
# COMPACT_ATOMS: atom_id res chain seq x y z
N ALA A 1 -1.07 -1.02 -4.05
CA ALA A 1 -2.41 -1.39 -4.55
C ALA A 1 -3.45 -1.21 -3.45
N GLU A 2 -3.27 -1.80 -2.28
CA GLU A 2 -4.26 -1.84 -1.18
C GLU A 2 -4.64 -0.43 -0.69
N THR A 3 -3.64 0.45 -0.51
CA THR A 3 -3.87 1.85 -0.11
C THR A 3 -4.78 2.59 -1.09
N ILE A 4 -4.56 2.40 -2.39
CA ILE A 4 -5.38 3.04 -3.44
C ILE A 4 -6.81 2.48 -3.41
N HIS A 5 -6.96 1.16 -3.27
CA HIS A 5 -8.28 0.53 -3.21
C HIS A 5 -9.06 0.95 -1.98
N ALA A 6 -8.43 1.00 -0.81
CA ALA A 6 -9.07 1.47 0.42
C ALA A 6 -9.46 2.96 0.31
N ALA A 7 -8.57 3.80 -0.25
CA ALA A 7 -8.86 5.21 -0.50
C ALA A 7 -10.01 5.39 -1.49
N ASN A 8 -10.02 4.63 -2.60
CA ASN A 8 -11.07 4.73 -3.62
C ASN A 8 -12.46 4.31 -3.09
N ARG A 9 -12.51 3.37 -2.14
CA ARG A 9 -13.75 2.99 -1.46
C ARG A 9 -14.16 3.96 -0.35
N GLY A 10 -13.25 4.85 0.10
CA GLY A 10 -13.48 5.76 1.21
C GLY A 10 -13.65 5.04 2.54
N GLU A 11 -12.89 3.95 2.76
CA GLU A 11 -12.94 3.17 4.00
C GLU A 11 -12.66 4.07 5.22
N ASN A 12 -13.35 3.84 6.34
CA ASN A 12 -13.15 4.63 7.56
C ASN A 12 -11.85 4.24 8.29
N ILE A 13 -10.73 4.47 7.63
CA ILE A 13 -9.39 4.20 8.16
C ILE A 13 -8.48 5.40 8.00
N THR A 14 -7.51 5.48 8.89
CA THR A 14 -6.40 6.44 8.78
C THR A 14 -5.12 5.72 8.37
N VAL A 15 -4.51 6.16 7.28
CA VAL A 15 -3.22 5.64 6.81
C VAL A 15 -2.13 6.66 7.09
N PHE A 16 -1.13 6.25 7.86
CA PHE A 16 0.12 6.99 8.05
C PHE A 16 1.20 6.38 7.17
N PHE A 17 1.58 7.12 6.14
CA PHE A 17 2.61 6.70 5.20
C PHE A 17 3.92 7.42 5.49
N VAL A 18 4.89 6.70 6.06
CA VAL A 18 6.23 7.25 6.30
C VAL A 18 7.03 7.15 5.00
N ASN A 19 7.27 8.30 4.38
CA ASN A 19 8.04 8.41 3.15
C ASN A 19 9.48 8.84 3.46
N ASN A 20 10.41 7.91 3.38
CA ASN A 20 11.84 8.15 3.52
C ASN A 20 12.62 7.91 2.20
N ALA A 21 11.92 7.80 1.08
CA ALA A 21 12.46 7.63 -0.26
C ALA A 21 13.39 6.42 -0.46
N ILE A 22 13.31 5.39 0.42
CA ILE A 22 14.15 4.20 0.32
C ILE A 22 13.57 3.04 1.14
N TYR A 23 13.82 1.80 0.77
CA TYR A 23 13.58 0.65 1.63
C TYR A 23 14.78 0.43 2.56
N GLY A 24 14.88 1.22 3.64
CA GLY A 24 16.07 1.26 4.50
C GLY A 24 16.33 -0.04 5.26
N MET A 25 15.30 -0.63 5.88
CA MET A 25 15.42 -1.80 6.76
C MET A 25 15.87 -3.07 6.00
N THR A 26 15.45 -3.24 4.77
CA THR A 26 15.74 -4.43 3.94
C THR A 26 17.06 -4.33 3.17
N GLY A 27 17.85 -3.28 3.38
CA GLY A 27 19.18 -3.14 2.78
C GLY A 27 19.33 -1.96 1.82
N GLY A 28 18.42 -0.99 1.83
CA GLY A 28 18.56 0.25 1.09
C GLY A 28 18.20 0.17 -0.40
N GLN A 29 17.22 -0.66 -0.76
CA GLN A 29 16.74 -0.77 -2.13
C GLN A 29 15.95 0.47 -2.56
N MET A 30 15.84 0.67 -3.85
CA MET A 30 15.01 1.71 -4.45
C MET A 30 13.54 1.49 -4.08
N ALA A 31 12.91 2.52 -3.51
CA ALA A 31 11.48 2.57 -3.26
C ALA A 31 10.75 3.27 -4.44
N PRO A 32 9.44 3.11 -4.57
CA PRO A 32 8.67 3.87 -5.54
C PRO A 32 8.82 5.39 -5.41
N THR A 33 9.10 5.88 -4.21
CA THR A 33 9.31 7.30 -3.89
C THR A 33 10.77 7.77 -3.93
N THR A 34 11.72 6.89 -4.25
CA THR A 34 13.14 7.28 -4.40
C THR A 34 13.27 8.38 -5.46
N MET A 35 14.01 9.44 -5.14
CA MET A 35 14.12 10.60 -6.02
C MET A 35 15.06 10.35 -7.21
N ILE A 36 14.88 11.10 -8.29
CA ILE A 36 15.80 11.07 -9.43
C ILE A 36 17.20 11.45 -8.95
N GLY A 37 18.21 10.70 -9.38
CA GLY A 37 19.60 10.84 -8.96
C GLY A 37 19.93 10.24 -7.58
N GLN A 38 18.94 9.90 -6.76
CA GLN A 38 19.16 9.29 -5.45
C GLN A 38 19.70 7.86 -5.61
N ARG A 39 20.83 7.58 -4.96
CA ARG A 39 21.46 6.27 -4.95
C ARG A 39 20.77 5.31 -3.98
N SER A 40 20.72 4.05 -4.38
CA SER A 40 20.23 2.94 -3.55
C SER A 40 21.04 1.68 -3.82
N ALA A 41 20.81 0.62 -3.04
CA ALA A 41 21.46 -0.66 -3.26
C ALA A 41 21.14 -1.26 -4.64
N THR A 42 19.94 -1.04 -5.15
CA THR A 42 19.50 -1.51 -6.47
C THR A 42 19.69 -0.49 -7.60
N THR A 43 20.03 0.74 -7.27
CA THR A 43 20.38 1.81 -8.22
C THR A 43 21.65 2.54 -7.77
N PRO A 44 22.83 1.88 -7.86
CA PRO A 44 24.10 2.46 -7.36
C PRO A 44 24.53 3.72 -8.12
N GLY A 45 24.14 3.85 -9.39
CA GLY A 45 24.35 5.06 -10.21
C GLY A 45 23.34 6.18 -9.96
N GLY A 46 22.33 5.94 -9.12
CA GLY A 46 21.18 6.83 -8.91
C GLY A 46 19.96 6.44 -9.76
N ARG A 47 18.77 6.85 -9.32
CA ARG A 47 17.54 6.63 -10.08
C ARG A 47 17.56 7.47 -11.36
N VAL A 48 17.28 6.85 -12.49
CA VAL A 48 17.18 7.49 -13.81
C VAL A 48 15.75 7.41 -14.30
N GLU A 49 15.22 8.52 -14.80
CA GLU A 49 13.80 8.64 -15.20
C GLU A 49 13.44 7.63 -16.30
N ASP A 50 14.20 7.58 -17.38
CA ASP A 50 13.92 6.72 -18.53
C ASP A 50 13.95 5.22 -18.20
N LEU A 51 14.70 4.84 -17.17
CA LEU A 51 14.87 3.42 -16.79
C LEU A 51 13.98 3.00 -15.62
N HIS A 52 13.75 3.93 -14.66
CA HIS A 52 13.10 3.60 -13.39
C HIS A 52 11.80 4.39 -13.17
N GLY A 53 11.44 5.27 -14.11
CA GLY A 53 10.32 6.19 -13.97
C GLY A 53 10.49 7.23 -12.87
N ASN A 54 9.52 8.12 -12.74
CA ASN A 54 9.51 9.19 -11.74
C ASN A 54 9.10 8.69 -10.34
N PRO A 55 9.48 9.42 -9.28
CA PRO A 55 8.98 9.17 -7.93
C PRO A 55 7.46 9.26 -7.87
N ILE A 56 6.82 8.28 -7.22
CA ILE A 56 5.38 8.33 -7.02
C ILE A 56 5.04 9.36 -5.95
N ARG A 57 4.15 10.28 -6.25
CA ARG A 57 3.62 11.29 -5.33
C ARG A 57 2.28 10.80 -4.78
N MET A 58 2.34 10.08 -3.65
CA MET A 58 1.16 9.39 -3.10
C MET A 58 0.05 10.36 -2.69
N ALA A 59 0.38 11.48 -2.04
CA ALA A 59 -0.65 12.43 -1.61
C ALA A 59 -1.40 13.05 -2.79
N GLU A 60 -0.68 13.49 -3.83
CA GLU A 60 -1.28 14.05 -5.04
C GLU A 60 -2.13 13.01 -5.79
N MET A 61 -1.62 11.79 -5.92
CA MET A 61 -2.35 10.72 -6.60
C MET A 61 -3.64 10.36 -5.87
N LEU A 62 -3.60 10.22 -4.56
CA LEU A 62 -4.80 9.90 -3.77
C LEU A 62 -5.80 11.07 -3.72
N ALA A 63 -5.32 12.32 -3.81
CA ALA A 63 -6.18 13.51 -3.83
C ALA A 63 -7.06 13.60 -5.09
N THR A 64 -6.71 12.89 -6.17
CA THR A 64 -7.55 12.80 -7.37
C THR A 64 -8.78 11.90 -7.19
N LEU A 65 -8.80 11.07 -6.15
CA LEU A 65 -9.92 10.18 -5.88
C LEU A 65 -11.06 10.95 -5.18
N PRO A 66 -12.33 10.69 -5.54
CA PRO A 66 -13.47 11.39 -4.92
C PRO A 66 -13.70 11.03 -3.46
N ALA A 67 -13.45 9.76 -3.08
CA ALA A 67 -13.87 9.22 -1.81
C ALA A 67 -13.05 9.63 -0.56
N PRO A 68 -11.71 9.87 -0.62
CA PRO A 68 -10.97 10.28 0.56
C PRO A 68 -11.44 11.62 1.12
N THR A 69 -11.53 11.72 2.43
CA THR A 69 -11.95 12.92 3.16
C THR A 69 -10.79 13.87 3.44
N TYR A 70 -9.63 13.33 3.80
CA TYR A 70 -8.49 14.14 4.19
C TYR A 70 -7.16 13.57 3.69
N ILE A 71 -6.35 14.42 3.04
CA ILE A 71 -5.03 14.06 2.55
C ILE A 71 -4.07 15.22 2.84
N GLU A 72 -3.03 14.97 3.62
CA GLU A 72 -2.00 15.94 3.93
C GLU A 72 -0.60 15.32 3.86
N ARG A 73 0.38 16.10 3.39
CA ARG A 73 1.79 15.76 3.50
C ARG A 73 2.47 16.67 4.50
N VAL A 74 3.12 16.08 5.47
CA VAL A 74 3.89 16.72 6.54
C VAL A 74 5.31 16.18 6.58
N ALA A 75 6.18 16.77 7.38
CA ALA A 75 7.55 16.31 7.56
C ALA A 75 7.96 16.31 9.04
N ILE A 76 9.07 15.66 9.34
CA ILE A 76 9.67 15.63 10.69
C ILE A 76 11.13 16.12 10.71
N GLY A 77 11.49 17.05 9.78
CA GLY A 77 12.84 17.61 9.69
C GLY A 77 13.19 18.62 10.80
N HIS A 78 12.25 19.48 11.18
CA HIS A 78 12.45 20.53 12.21
C HIS A 78 11.28 20.58 13.18
N SER A 79 11.47 21.27 14.33
CA SER A 79 10.42 21.40 15.36
C SER A 79 9.09 21.93 14.82
N LYS A 80 9.12 22.90 13.90
CA LYS A 80 7.91 23.42 13.24
C LYS A 80 7.20 22.35 12.41
N HIS A 81 7.95 21.49 11.73
CA HIS A 81 7.41 20.36 10.96
C HIS A 81 6.76 19.32 11.89
N ILE A 82 7.43 18.99 13.00
CA ILE A 82 6.91 18.06 14.01
C ILE A 82 5.57 18.56 14.58
N MET A 83 5.46 19.85 14.87
CA MET A 83 4.20 20.43 15.36
C MET A 83 3.07 20.36 14.33
N LYS A 84 3.37 20.56 13.04
CA LYS A 84 2.39 20.38 11.96
C LYS A 84 2.01 18.92 11.82
N ALA A 85 2.97 17.99 11.84
CA ALA A 85 2.71 16.55 11.77
C ALA A 85 1.78 16.09 12.91
N ARG A 86 2.01 16.55 14.15
CA ARG A 86 1.12 16.25 15.28
C ARG A 86 -0.31 16.73 15.06
N LYS A 87 -0.50 17.92 14.46
CA LYS A 87 -1.83 18.45 14.14
C LYS A 87 -2.51 17.62 13.06
N ALA A 88 -1.80 17.29 11.98
CA ALA A 88 -2.31 16.46 10.89
C ALA A 88 -2.72 15.06 11.37
N ILE A 89 -1.88 14.40 12.18
CA ILE A 89 -2.17 13.09 12.78
C ILE A 89 -3.42 13.18 13.65
N LYS A 90 -3.51 14.19 14.53
CA LYS A 90 -4.69 14.36 15.40
C LYS A 90 -5.96 14.59 14.58
N LYS A 91 -5.89 15.42 13.53
CA LYS A 91 -7.04 15.68 12.64
C LYS A 91 -7.47 14.40 11.91
N ALA A 92 -6.56 13.65 11.33
CA ALA A 92 -6.86 12.41 10.63
C ALA A 92 -7.54 11.37 11.53
N LEU A 93 -7.04 11.20 12.76
CA LEU A 93 -7.65 10.30 13.75
C LEU A 93 -9.02 10.78 14.21
N GLN A 94 -9.23 12.10 14.31
CA GLN A 94 -10.55 12.65 14.66
C GLN A 94 -11.58 12.39 13.55
N ILE A 95 -11.20 12.57 12.28
CA ILE A 95 -12.05 12.26 11.13
C ILE A 95 -12.47 10.78 11.13
N GLN A 96 -11.54 9.86 11.39
CA GLN A 96 -11.86 8.44 11.52
C GLN A 96 -12.79 8.15 12.70
N LYS A 97 -12.53 8.79 13.86
CA LYS A 97 -13.39 8.63 15.05
C LYS A 97 -14.82 9.11 14.80
N GLU A 98 -14.98 10.15 14.01
CA GLU A 98 -16.28 10.73 13.62
C GLU A 98 -16.97 9.94 12.49
N GLY A 99 -16.34 8.88 11.98
CA GLY A 99 -16.91 8.09 10.88
C GLY A 99 -17.00 8.84 9.55
N LYS A 100 -16.13 9.82 9.32
CA LYS A 100 -16.16 10.66 8.12
C LYS A 100 -15.37 10.09 6.92
N GLY A 101 -14.85 8.87 7.06
CA GLY A 101 -14.21 8.12 5.98
C GLY A 101 -12.68 8.16 6.00
N TYR A 102 -12.08 8.07 4.82
CA TYR A 102 -10.66 7.81 4.63
C TYR A 102 -9.78 9.04 4.86
N SER A 103 -8.73 8.85 5.65
CA SER A 103 -7.68 9.87 5.84
C SER A 103 -6.29 9.32 5.51
N PHE A 104 -5.47 10.13 4.86
CA PHE A 104 -4.09 9.78 4.51
C PHE A 104 -3.14 10.90 4.92
N VAL A 105 -2.16 10.59 5.75
CA VAL A 105 -1.09 11.52 6.14
C VAL A 105 0.26 10.96 5.70
N GLU A 106 0.86 11.59 4.70
CA GLU A 106 2.22 11.28 4.28
C GLU A 106 3.21 12.05 5.15
N ILE A 107 4.09 11.32 5.83
CA ILE A 107 5.10 11.87 6.74
C ILE A 107 6.47 11.72 6.10
N VAL A 108 6.99 12.80 5.55
CA VAL A 108 8.34 12.84 4.97
C VAL A 108 9.37 12.79 6.10
N SER A 109 10.22 11.77 6.06
CA SER A 109 11.15 11.42 7.13
C SER A 109 12.55 11.15 6.60
N ALA A 110 13.57 11.48 7.37
CA ALA A 110 14.95 11.12 7.05
C ALA A 110 15.23 9.63 7.35
N CYS A 111 16.09 9.02 6.54
CA CYS A 111 16.64 7.69 6.80
C CYS A 111 18.18 7.73 6.74
N PRO A 112 18.86 8.18 7.79
CA PRO A 112 20.31 8.35 7.79
C PRO A 112 21.06 7.08 7.37
N THR A 113 20.68 5.94 7.93
CA THR A 113 21.29 4.64 7.60
C THR A 113 21.05 4.24 6.14
N GLY A 114 19.83 4.36 5.64
CA GLY A 114 19.48 4.01 4.27
C GLY A 114 20.13 4.94 3.25
N TRP A 115 20.28 6.22 3.57
CA TRP A 115 20.93 7.22 2.72
C TRP A 115 22.45 7.27 2.89
N LYS A 116 23.01 6.53 3.87
CA LYS A 116 24.44 6.55 4.24
C LYS A 116 24.95 7.97 4.57
N MET A 117 24.14 8.70 5.33
CA MET A 117 24.42 10.06 5.80
C MET A 117 24.44 10.08 7.33
N ASP A 118 25.15 11.02 7.91
CA ASP A 118 24.97 11.29 9.32
C ASP A 118 23.60 11.96 9.59
N PRO A 119 23.08 11.91 10.81
CA PRO A 119 21.72 12.39 11.11
C PRO A 119 21.48 13.87 10.81
N VAL A 120 22.50 14.73 10.94
CA VAL A 120 22.38 16.17 10.70
C VAL A 120 22.26 16.43 9.20
N HIS A 121 23.18 15.88 8.40
CA HIS A 121 23.12 15.98 6.95
C HIS A 121 21.84 15.35 6.37
N ALA A 122 21.41 14.21 6.91
CA ALA A 122 20.17 13.59 6.46
C ALA A 122 18.93 14.46 6.73
N ARG A 123 18.89 15.16 7.87
CA ARG A 123 17.85 16.14 8.18
C ARG A 123 17.88 17.33 7.20
N ASP A 124 19.07 17.87 6.96
CA ASP A 124 19.23 19.04 6.10
C ASP A 124 18.89 18.68 4.65
N TRP A 125 19.35 17.52 4.15
CA TRP A 125 18.98 17.00 2.84
C TRP A 125 17.46 16.75 2.69
N LEU A 126 16.81 16.26 3.74
CA LEU A 126 15.35 16.15 3.75
C LEU A 126 14.70 17.51 3.47
N VAL A 127 15.14 18.55 4.19
CA VAL A 127 14.53 19.88 4.09
C VAL A 127 14.90 20.58 2.78
N ASP A 128 16.15 20.50 2.37
CA ASP A 128 16.68 21.28 1.26
C ASP A 128 16.44 20.63 -0.11
N ASP A 129 16.35 19.29 -0.16
CA ASP A 129 16.21 18.57 -1.42
C ASP A 129 14.90 17.78 -1.51
N MET A 130 14.61 16.94 -0.51
CA MET A 130 13.46 16.06 -0.58
C MET A 130 12.13 16.82 -0.57
N LEU A 131 12.01 17.91 0.19
CA LEU A 131 10.78 18.71 0.20
C LEU A 131 10.54 19.50 -1.09
N LYS A 132 11.52 19.65 -1.98
CA LYS A 132 11.31 20.19 -3.34
C LYS A 132 10.54 19.21 -4.22
N VAL A 133 10.80 17.92 -4.05
CA VAL A 133 10.14 16.84 -4.78
C VAL A 133 8.80 16.49 -4.14
N PHE A 134 8.72 16.52 -2.82
CA PHE A 134 7.54 16.23 -2.02
C PHE A 134 7.08 17.47 -1.23
N PRO A 135 6.47 18.48 -1.89
CA PRO A 135 6.03 19.71 -1.22
C PRO A 135 5.00 19.40 -0.14
N LEU A 136 5.14 20.09 1.01
CA LEU A 136 4.23 19.94 2.14
C LEU A 136 2.92 20.69 1.89
N GLY A 137 1.83 20.15 2.38
CA GLY A 137 0.53 20.80 2.30
C GLY A 137 -0.65 19.88 2.48
N VAL A 138 -1.82 20.48 2.53
CA VAL A 138 -3.11 19.81 2.47
C VAL A 138 -3.50 19.70 1.00
N PHE A 139 -3.69 18.47 0.52
CA PHE A 139 -4.06 18.17 -0.86
C PHE A 139 -5.57 17.97 -1.01
N LYS A 140 -6.22 17.51 0.05
CA LYS A 140 -7.67 17.38 0.14
C LYS A 140 -8.12 17.52 1.58
N ASP A 141 -9.20 18.26 1.81
CA ASP A 141 -9.83 18.40 3.12
C ASP A 141 -11.32 18.66 2.93
N GLU A 142 -12.10 17.63 3.12
CA GLU A 142 -13.55 17.64 3.06
C GLU A 142 -14.19 17.35 4.44
N SER A 143 -13.39 17.42 5.52
CA SER A 143 -13.83 17.07 6.87
C SER A 143 -15.00 17.90 7.39
N ASP A 144 -15.14 19.15 6.91
CA ASP A 144 -16.19 20.07 7.32
C ASP A 144 -17.51 19.86 6.57
N ILE A 145 -17.46 19.18 5.41
CA ILE A 145 -18.64 18.92 4.57
C ILE A 145 -19.14 17.48 4.65
N ARG A 146 -18.38 16.59 5.31
CA ARG A 146 -18.77 15.20 5.56
C ARG A 146 -19.51 15.10 6.88
N ASP A 147 -20.67 14.47 6.85
CA ASP A 147 -21.46 14.21 8.05
C ASP A 147 -20.80 13.14 8.93
N GLU A 148 -21.04 13.20 10.24
CA GLU A 148 -20.61 12.16 11.18
C GLU A 148 -21.35 10.86 10.87
N GLY A 149 -20.61 9.75 10.83
CA GLY A 149 -21.17 8.44 10.51
C GLY A 149 -21.53 8.23 9.03
N ASP A 150 -21.17 9.15 8.12
CA ASP A 150 -21.43 9.04 6.68
C ASP A 150 -20.79 7.77 6.08
N TRP A 151 -19.78 7.25 6.75
CA TRP A 151 -19.12 6.00 6.38
C TRP A 151 -19.88 4.75 6.86
N ASP A 152 -20.86 4.86 7.76
CA ASP A 152 -21.63 3.70 8.26
C ASP A 152 -22.46 3.09 7.12
N ARG A 153 -21.72 2.62 6.14
CA ARG A 153 -22.26 1.80 5.06
C ARG A 153 -22.72 0.52 5.72
N HIS A 154 -23.99 0.23 5.61
CA HIS A 154 -24.54 -1.07 5.94
C HIS A 154 -23.75 -2.13 5.17
N TYR A 155 -22.68 -2.63 5.74
CA TYR A 155 -22.24 -3.97 5.40
C TYR A 155 -23.43 -4.84 5.79
N GLU A 156 -24.14 -5.37 4.79
CA GLU A 156 -25.06 -6.48 5.04
C GLU A 156 -24.27 -7.45 5.91
N ASP A 157 -24.77 -7.76 7.10
CA ASP A 157 -24.14 -8.71 8.01
C ASP A 157 -23.67 -9.89 7.18
N PHE A 158 -22.40 -10.24 7.35
CA PHE A 158 -21.77 -11.29 6.55
C PHE A 158 -22.55 -12.59 6.75
N ASP A 159 -23.54 -12.80 5.91
CA ASP A 159 -24.41 -13.98 5.97
C ASP A 159 -23.63 -15.21 5.56
N THR A 160 -23.10 -15.90 6.57
CA THR A 160 -22.38 -17.17 6.38
C THR A 160 -23.19 -18.19 5.58
N ALA A 161 -24.53 -18.19 5.72
CA ALA A 161 -25.41 -19.07 4.96
C ALA A 161 -25.41 -18.70 3.46
N LYS A 162 -25.43 -17.40 3.15
CA LYS A 162 -25.36 -16.89 1.78
C LYS A 162 -24.02 -17.24 1.13
N VAL A 163 -22.91 -17.07 1.85
CA VAL A 163 -21.58 -17.47 1.36
C VAL A 163 -21.50 -18.97 1.12
N ASN A 164 -21.96 -19.78 2.06
CA ASN A 164 -21.99 -21.23 1.91
C ASN A 164 -22.84 -21.65 0.70
N SER A 165 -23.97 -20.99 0.45
CA SER A 165 -24.80 -21.25 -0.72
C SER A 165 -24.09 -20.95 -2.04
N TYR A 166 -23.23 -19.92 -2.09
CA TYR A 166 -22.38 -19.64 -3.26
C TYR A 166 -21.31 -20.71 -3.43
N LEU A 167 -20.64 -21.11 -2.34
CA LEU A 167 -19.65 -22.17 -2.38
C LEU A 167 -20.22 -23.51 -2.82
N ASP A 168 -21.43 -23.86 -2.34
CA ASP A 168 -22.11 -25.09 -2.74
C ASP A 168 -22.53 -25.07 -4.21
N ARG A 169 -23.00 -23.93 -4.73
CA ARG A 169 -23.25 -23.76 -6.17
C ARG A 169 -21.97 -23.88 -7.00
N MET A 170 -20.85 -23.34 -6.52
CA MET A 170 -19.57 -23.51 -7.20
C MET A 170 -19.12 -24.96 -7.21
N LYS A 171 -19.27 -25.69 -6.09
CA LYS A 171 -18.96 -27.12 -6.00
C LYS A 171 -19.87 -27.95 -6.97
N SER A 172 -21.17 -27.64 -7.02
CA SER A 172 -22.10 -28.34 -7.91
C SER A 172 -21.86 -28.01 -9.39
N ALA A 173 -21.38 -26.80 -9.70
CA ALA A 173 -21.05 -26.39 -11.07
C ALA A 173 -19.79 -27.09 -11.61
N VAL A 174 -18.86 -27.48 -10.73
CA VAL A 174 -17.62 -28.17 -11.14
C VAL A 174 -17.86 -29.67 -11.40
N GLY A 175 -18.95 -30.25 -10.84
CA GLY A 175 -19.23 -31.70 -10.93
C GLY A 175 -18.20 -32.56 -10.20
N GLU A 176 -18.43 -33.86 -10.17
CA GLU A 176 -17.39 -34.82 -9.78
C GLU A 176 -16.39 -34.93 -10.94
N ILE A 177 -15.16 -34.47 -10.70
CA ILE A 177 -14.09 -34.65 -11.68
C ILE A 177 -13.63 -36.11 -11.57
N GLU A 178 -13.95 -36.95 -12.54
CA GLU A 178 -13.32 -38.24 -12.61
C GLU A 178 -11.80 -38.08 -12.85
N PRO A 179 -10.95 -38.75 -12.03
CA PRO A 179 -9.51 -38.69 -12.23
C PRO A 179 -9.17 -39.23 -13.62
N LYS A 180 -8.61 -38.39 -14.48
CA LYS A 180 -8.03 -38.85 -15.76
C LYS A 180 -6.56 -39.12 -15.53
N GLU A 181 -6.10 -40.31 -15.84
CA GLU A 181 -4.66 -40.56 -15.97
C GLU A 181 -4.09 -39.62 -17.05
N LEU A 182 -3.15 -38.84 -16.67
CA LEU A 182 -2.41 -38.01 -17.62
C LEU A 182 -1.48 -38.95 -18.41
N PRO A 183 -1.39 -38.80 -19.73
CA PRO A 183 -0.52 -39.64 -20.56
C PRO A 183 0.98 -39.34 -20.38
N PHE A 184 1.31 -38.42 -19.49
CA PHE A 184 2.69 -37.98 -19.20
C PHE A 184 2.77 -37.38 -17.79
N ASP A 185 3.96 -37.41 -17.22
CA ASP A 185 4.24 -36.74 -15.94
C ASP A 185 4.29 -35.22 -16.15
N LEU A 186 3.47 -34.50 -15.42
CA LEU A 186 3.44 -33.04 -15.44
C LEU A 186 4.30 -32.46 -14.30
N ASN A 187 5.44 -31.91 -14.64
CA ASN A 187 6.31 -31.21 -13.69
C ASN A 187 6.09 -29.70 -13.81
N CYS A 188 5.57 -29.08 -12.74
CA CYS A 188 5.36 -27.64 -12.67
C CYS A 188 6.34 -26.97 -11.71
N LYS A 189 6.98 -25.88 -12.14
CA LYS A 189 7.75 -25.00 -11.29
C LYS A 189 7.09 -23.64 -11.19
N PHE A 190 6.88 -23.19 -9.97
CA PHE A 190 6.33 -21.85 -9.70
C PHE A 190 7.44 -20.96 -9.18
N ALA A 191 7.66 -19.83 -9.85
CA ALA A 191 8.64 -18.83 -9.43
C ALA A 191 7.97 -17.46 -9.34
N GLY A 192 8.32 -16.68 -8.32
CA GLY A 192 7.82 -15.33 -8.13
C GLY A 192 8.41 -14.70 -6.90
N PHE A 193 8.17 -13.40 -6.77
CA PHE A 193 8.57 -12.65 -5.58
C PHE A 193 7.51 -12.73 -4.49
N GLY A 194 7.92 -12.49 -3.24
CA GLY A 194 7.02 -12.46 -2.10
C GLY A 194 5.80 -11.54 -2.33
N GLY A 195 4.64 -11.92 -1.83
CA GLY A 195 3.40 -11.16 -1.98
C GLY A 195 2.59 -11.42 -3.26
N GLN A 196 3.12 -12.19 -4.22
CA GLN A 196 2.42 -12.51 -5.47
C GLN A 196 1.48 -13.73 -5.39
N GLY A 197 1.31 -14.32 -4.22
CA GLY A 197 0.46 -15.50 -4.05
C GLY A 197 0.98 -16.79 -4.69
N ILE A 198 2.25 -16.83 -5.10
CA ILE A 198 2.86 -17.98 -5.79
C ILE A 198 2.83 -19.24 -4.93
N LEU A 199 3.11 -19.14 -3.64
CA LEU A 199 3.02 -20.27 -2.70
C LEU A 199 1.57 -20.77 -2.56
N THR A 200 0.62 -19.84 -2.53
CA THR A 200 -0.81 -20.15 -2.48
C THR A 200 -1.27 -20.85 -3.76
N LEU A 201 -0.83 -20.38 -4.92
CA LEU A 201 -1.10 -21.02 -6.20
C LEU A 201 -0.56 -22.45 -6.26
N GLY A 202 0.70 -22.67 -5.81
CA GLY A 202 1.31 -23.98 -5.72
C GLY A 202 0.51 -24.92 -4.80
N LEU A 203 0.11 -24.45 -3.64
CA LEU A 203 -0.71 -25.20 -2.68
C LEU A 203 -2.08 -25.58 -3.27
N PHE A 204 -2.76 -24.64 -3.94
CA PHE A 204 -4.04 -24.91 -4.60
C PHE A 204 -3.92 -26.01 -5.69
N LEU A 205 -2.90 -25.90 -6.53
CA LEU A 205 -2.69 -26.89 -7.60
C LEU A 205 -2.33 -28.27 -7.04
N SER A 206 -1.51 -28.30 -5.97
CA SER A 206 -1.23 -29.56 -5.26
C SER A 206 -2.51 -30.20 -4.67
N GLN A 207 -3.35 -29.41 -4.03
CA GLN A 207 -4.62 -29.88 -3.47
C GLN A 207 -5.57 -30.38 -4.56
N ILE A 208 -5.63 -29.70 -5.71
CA ILE A 208 -6.45 -30.13 -6.86
C ILE A 208 -5.91 -31.46 -7.41
N GLY A 209 -4.59 -31.56 -7.60
CA GLY A 209 -3.95 -32.79 -8.07
C GLY A 209 -4.23 -33.98 -7.15
N MET A 210 -4.03 -33.81 -5.82
CA MET A 210 -4.34 -34.87 -4.85
C MET A 210 -5.81 -35.27 -4.86
N LYS A 211 -6.74 -34.31 -4.98
CA LYS A 211 -8.19 -34.60 -5.08
C LYS A 211 -8.53 -35.31 -6.39
N ALA A 212 -7.78 -35.10 -7.45
CA ALA A 212 -7.89 -35.78 -8.71
C ALA A 212 -7.17 -37.14 -8.74
N GLY A 213 -6.68 -37.62 -7.58
CA GLY A 213 -5.99 -38.92 -7.47
C GLY A 213 -4.57 -38.92 -8.03
N GLN A 214 -3.97 -37.74 -8.27
CA GLN A 214 -2.59 -37.62 -8.75
C GLN A 214 -1.61 -37.60 -7.58
N ASN A 215 -0.43 -38.18 -7.79
CA ASN A 215 0.71 -38.02 -6.86
C ASN A 215 1.31 -36.62 -7.05
N VAL A 216 1.36 -35.83 -5.95
CA VAL A 216 1.82 -34.43 -5.98
C VAL A 216 2.94 -34.23 -4.98
#